data_f3fea333bdf9b22dea71deaf05e9ff34
#
_entry.id   f3fea333bdf9b22dea71deaf05e9ff34
#
_cell.length_a   1.000
_cell.length_b   1.000
_cell.length_c   1.000
_cell.angle_alpha   90.00
_cell.angle_beta   90.00
_cell.angle_gamma   90.00
#
_symmetry.space_group_name_H-M   'P 1'
#
loop_
_entity.id
_entity.type
_entity.pdbx_description
1 polymer ?
#
loop_
_entity_poly.entity_id
_entity_poly.type
_entity_poly.pdbx_seq_one_letter_code
_entity_poly.pdbx_strand_id
1 'polypeptide(L)'
;GMVFQHFSLFEPLTAFENILLGLDKEIGEKELHESVIRLSESYGLEVNLSSFIGDLSAGERQRVEIIRALIQKPKLLIMDEPTSVLTPFECESLFKTLKKLASEGTSILYISHKLKEIADLCDTASVLRKGAIVGEYDPKKMTARELGEIMVGQSLFEPKRPVAANKSNKVL
;
A
#
# COMPACT_ATOMS: atom_id res chain seq x y z
N GLY A 1 9.89 -7.86 6.55
CA GLY A 1 9.84 -6.41 6.56
C GLY A 1 8.42 -5.91 6.78
N MET A 2 8.28 -4.72 7.32
CA MET A 2 6.97 -4.10 7.52
C MET A 2 7.04 -2.62 7.19
N VAL A 3 6.02 -2.13 6.48
CA VAL A 3 5.78 -0.73 6.18
C VAL A 3 4.45 -0.35 6.86
N PHE A 4 4.50 0.64 7.73
CA PHE A 4 3.39 1.02 8.60
C PHE A 4 2.49 2.08 7.93
N GLN A 5 1.23 2.16 8.35
CA GLN A 5 0.28 3.19 7.92
C GLN A 5 0.77 4.60 8.26
N HIS A 6 1.38 4.78 9.44
CA HIS A 6 2.05 6.01 9.83
C HIS A 6 3.56 5.80 9.72
N PHE A 7 4.22 6.68 8.99
CA PHE A 7 5.66 6.56 8.78
C PHE A 7 6.42 6.43 10.10
N SER A 8 7.27 5.40 10.17
CA SER A 8 8.16 5.19 11.31
C SER A 8 9.55 5.78 11.03
N LEU A 9 9.57 7.00 10.49
CA LEU A 9 10.76 7.74 10.10
C LEU A 9 11.05 8.88 11.08
N PHE A 10 12.32 9.17 11.26
CA PHE A 10 12.79 10.29 12.10
C PHE A 10 13.01 11.52 11.21
N GLU A 11 12.16 12.53 11.37
CA GLU A 11 12.17 13.75 10.55
C GLU A 11 13.49 14.52 10.56
N PRO A 12 14.22 14.61 11.71
CA PRO A 12 15.50 15.33 11.77
C PRO A 12 16.66 14.60 11.09
N LEU A 13 16.47 13.36 10.65
CA LEU A 13 17.49 12.56 9.96
C LEU A 13 17.26 12.58 8.47
N THR A 14 18.33 12.38 7.71
CA THR A 14 18.26 12.19 6.24
C THR A 14 17.61 10.86 5.89
N ALA A 15 17.20 10.73 4.62
CA ALA A 15 16.67 9.48 4.11
C ALA A 15 17.66 8.32 4.29
N PHE A 16 18.95 8.56 4.01
CA PHE A 16 19.98 7.54 4.19
C PHE A 16 20.16 7.13 5.64
N GLU A 17 20.25 8.10 6.57
CA GLU A 17 20.36 7.80 7.99
C GLU A 17 19.17 7.01 8.53
N ASN A 18 17.94 7.31 8.05
CA ASN A 18 16.75 6.50 8.40
C ASN A 18 16.83 5.06 7.91
N ILE A 19 17.42 4.83 6.73
CA ILE A 19 17.65 3.48 6.20
C ILE A 19 18.70 2.75 7.06
N LEU A 20 19.75 3.44 7.50
CA LEU A 20 20.80 2.90 8.37
C LEU A 20 20.26 2.39 9.71
N LEU A 21 19.27 3.07 10.31
CA LEU A 21 18.73 2.70 11.63
C LEU A 21 18.16 1.27 11.69
N GLY A 22 17.78 0.71 10.56
CA GLY A 22 17.21 -0.64 10.49
C GLY A 22 18.23 -1.76 10.25
N LEU A 23 19.53 -1.45 10.22
CA LEU A 23 20.56 -2.40 9.78
C LEU A 23 21.56 -2.72 10.89
N ASP A 24 22.04 -3.97 10.86
CA ASP A 24 23.20 -4.37 11.67
C ASP A 24 24.47 -3.67 11.16
N LYS A 25 25.32 -3.22 12.09
CA LYS A 25 26.47 -2.34 11.83
C LYS A 25 27.66 -3.00 11.10
N GLU A 26 27.50 -4.20 10.56
CA GLU A 26 28.59 -4.96 9.93
C GLU A 26 28.89 -4.54 8.49
N ILE A 27 27.98 -3.80 7.83
CA ILE A 27 28.13 -3.37 6.44
C ILE A 27 28.78 -1.98 6.43
N GLY A 28 29.82 -1.81 5.63
CA GLY A 28 30.46 -0.50 5.43
C GLY A 28 29.49 0.52 4.82
N GLU A 29 29.48 1.74 5.35
CA GLU A 29 28.56 2.81 4.93
C GLU A 29 28.56 3.06 3.43
N LYS A 30 29.73 3.04 2.77
CA LYS A 30 29.86 3.20 1.33
C LYS A 30 29.21 2.07 0.55
N GLU A 31 29.44 0.82 0.95
CA GLU A 31 28.86 -0.36 0.30
C GLU A 31 27.33 -0.38 0.44
N LEU A 32 26.87 0.04 1.63
CA LEU A 32 25.44 0.16 1.88
C LEU A 32 24.80 1.25 0.99
N HIS A 33 25.44 2.44 0.89
CA HIS A 33 24.97 3.53 0.05
C HIS A 33 24.80 3.08 -1.41
N GLU A 34 25.80 2.39 -1.97
CA GLU A 34 25.73 1.81 -3.32
C GLU A 34 24.62 0.77 -3.44
N SER A 35 24.41 -0.05 -2.41
CA SER A 35 23.36 -1.06 -2.39
C SER A 35 21.95 -0.44 -2.35
N VAL A 36 21.77 0.65 -1.60
CA VAL A 36 20.52 1.42 -1.55
C VAL A 36 20.22 2.03 -2.91
N ILE A 37 21.21 2.64 -3.58
CA ILE A 37 21.03 3.20 -4.91
C ILE A 37 20.60 2.12 -5.91
N ARG A 38 21.33 1.01 -5.99
CA ARG A 38 20.99 -0.11 -6.90
C ARG A 38 19.58 -0.65 -6.64
N LEU A 39 19.18 -0.76 -5.37
CA LEU A 39 17.86 -1.23 -5.01
C LEU A 39 16.79 -0.22 -5.42
N SER A 40 16.98 1.07 -5.12
CA SER A 40 16.02 2.13 -5.47
C SER A 40 15.79 2.22 -6.98
N GLU A 41 16.86 2.17 -7.78
CA GLU A 41 16.78 2.15 -9.26
C GLU A 41 16.06 0.89 -9.77
N SER A 42 16.37 -0.28 -9.20
CA SER A 42 15.77 -1.54 -9.63
C SER A 42 14.26 -1.58 -9.46
N TYR A 43 13.73 -0.89 -8.44
CA TYR A 43 12.31 -0.93 -8.10
C TYR A 43 11.56 0.38 -8.37
N GLY A 44 12.22 1.38 -8.97
CA GLY A 44 11.61 2.69 -9.24
C GLY A 44 11.25 3.45 -7.95
N LEU A 45 12.13 3.37 -6.96
CA LEU A 45 11.97 3.95 -5.63
C LEU A 45 12.95 5.11 -5.39
N GLU A 46 13.37 5.80 -6.45
CA GLU A 46 14.36 6.85 -6.36
C GLU A 46 13.92 7.96 -5.39
N VAL A 47 14.83 8.33 -4.51
CA VAL A 47 14.70 9.41 -3.54
C VAL A 47 16.08 10.03 -3.30
N ASN A 48 16.11 11.33 -3.01
CA ASN A 48 17.35 11.97 -2.62
C ASN A 48 17.76 11.53 -1.21
N LEU A 49 18.78 10.68 -1.13
CA LEU A 49 19.24 10.08 0.13
C LEU A 49 19.81 11.12 1.12
N SER A 50 20.23 12.29 0.64
CA SER A 50 20.78 13.37 1.49
C SER A 50 19.69 14.32 2.01
N SER A 51 18.44 14.22 1.54
CA SER A 51 17.35 15.06 2.02
C SER A 51 16.89 14.62 3.41
N PHE A 52 16.58 15.59 4.27
CA PHE A 52 15.93 15.31 5.55
C PHE A 52 14.51 14.78 5.32
N ILE A 53 14.09 13.84 6.16
CA ILE A 53 12.74 13.27 6.04
C ILE A 53 11.66 14.36 6.19
N GLY A 54 11.90 15.37 7.04
CA GLY A 54 10.99 16.50 7.23
C GLY A 54 10.66 17.25 5.93
N ASP A 55 11.59 17.28 4.96
CA ASP A 55 11.46 17.99 3.69
C ASP A 55 10.85 17.13 2.57
N LEU A 56 10.69 15.82 2.79
CA LEU A 56 10.19 14.89 1.79
C LEU A 56 8.65 14.88 1.73
N SER A 57 8.12 14.75 0.52
CA SER A 57 6.71 14.46 0.28
C SER A 57 6.30 13.10 0.88
N ALA A 58 5.00 12.87 1.04
CA ALA A 58 4.48 11.59 1.53
C ALA A 58 4.92 10.40 0.65
N GLY A 59 4.91 10.57 -0.68
CA GLY A 59 5.38 9.55 -1.61
C GLY A 59 6.87 9.24 -1.48
N GLU A 60 7.70 10.26 -1.22
CA GLU A 60 9.13 10.06 -0.98
C GLU A 60 9.38 9.38 0.35
N ARG A 61 8.69 9.78 1.43
CA ARG A 61 8.75 9.09 2.72
C ARG A 61 8.35 7.62 2.60
N GLN A 62 7.31 7.33 1.83
CA GLN A 62 6.89 5.96 1.54
C GLN A 62 7.99 5.15 0.85
N ARG A 63 8.68 5.75 -0.14
CA ARG A 63 9.82 5.10 -0.82
C ARG A 63 10.96 4.80 0.15
N VAL A 64 11.29 5.71 1.05
CA VAL A 64 12.31 5.49 2.09
C VAL A 64 11.95 4.30 2.98
N GLU A 65 10.69 4.21 3.44
CA GLU A 65 10.22 3.08 4.26
C GLU A 65 10.32 1.75 3.52
N ILE A 66 9.92 1.73 2.25
CA ILE A 66 10.00 0.51 1.42
C ILE A 66 11.46 0.10 1.22
N ILE A 67 12.36 1.05 0.87
CA ILE A 67 13.80 0.78 0.74
C ILE A 67 14.37 0.21 2.05
N ARG A 68 14.04 0.83 3.19
CA ARG A 68 14.47 0.37 4.52
C ARG A 68 14.01 -1.06 4.82
N ALA A 69 12.81 -1.41 4.41
CA ALA A 69 12.31 -2.78 4.56
C ALA A 69 12.99 -3.77 3.60
N LEU A 70 13.23 -3.36 2.35
CA LEU A 70 13.76 -4.22 1.28
C LEU A 70 15.26 -4.48 1.38
N ILE A 71 16.04 -3.53 1.91
CA ILE A 71 17.49 -3.68 2.02
C ILE A 71 17.89 -4.90 2.88
N GLN A 72 17.01 -5.33 3.76
CA GLN A 72 17.14 -6.53 4.58
C GLN A 72 16.76 -7.83 3.85
N LYS A 73 16.39 -7.76 2.56
CA LYS A 73 15.97 -8.90 1.72
C LYS A 73 14.90 -9.78 2.40
N PRO A 74 13.75 -9.22 2.81
CA PRO A 74 12.74 -9.95 3.54
C PRO A 74 12.07 -11.00 2.65
N LYS A 75 11.75 -12.17 3.21
CA LYS A 75 10.90 -13.18 2.55
C LYS A 75 9.42 -12.80 2.58
N LEU A 76 9.02 -12.00 3.57
CA LEU A 76 7.66 -11.49 3.75
C LEU A 76 7.73 -9.97 3.95
N LEU A 77 6.95 -9.24 3.14
CA LEU A 77 6.74 -7.81 3.26
C LEU A 77 5.29 -7.54 3.68
N ILE A 78 5.11 -6.91 4.83
CA ILE A 78 3.80 -6.50 5.35
C ILE A 78 3.60 -5.02 5.01
N MET A 79 2.48 -4.69 4.36
CA MET A 79 2.12 -3.34 3.94
C MET A 79 0.80 -2.96 4.62
N ASP A 80 0.86 -2.02 5.56
CA ASP A 80 -0.31 -1.58 6.32
C ASP A 80 -0.83 -0.25 5.77
N GLU A 81 -1.94 -0.31 5.02
CA GLU A 81 -2.59 0.83 4.35
C GLU A 81 -1.64 1.77 3.58
N PRO A 82 -0.72 1.25 2.75
CA PRO A 82 0.40 2.02 2.21
C PRO A 82 0.00 3.12 1.22
N THR A 83 -1.23 3.12 0.76
CA THR A 83 -1.75 4.10 -0.22
C THR A 83 -2.58 5.21 0.40
N SER A 84 -2.71 5.26 1.72
CA SER A 84 -3.61 6.20 2.43
C SER A 84 -3.28 7.68 2.16
N VAL A 85 -2.01 7.99 1.93
CA VAL A 85 -1.49 9.36 1.72
C VAL A 85 -0.90 9.58 0.32
N LEU A 86 -1.00 8.60 -0.57
CA LEU A 86 -0.42 8.65 -1.90
C LEU A 86 -1.40 9.19 -2.95
N THR A 87 -0.87 9.89 -3.94
CA THR A 87 -1.60 10.25 -5.15
C THR A 87 -1.88 9.01 -6.02
N PRO A 88 -2.87 9.05 -6.92
CA PRO A 88 -3.14 7.93 -7.84
C PRO A 88 -1.92 7.48 -8.64
N PHE A 89 -1.09 8.42 -9.10
CA PHE A 89 0.14 8.11 -9.83
C PHE A 89 1.17 7.37 -8.97
N GLU A 90 1.35 7.79 -7.71
CA GLU A 90 2.24 7.12 -6.75
C GLU A 90 1.72 5.72 -6.39
N CYS A 91 0.39 5.54 -6.28
CA CYS A 91 -0.22 4.22 -6.08
C CYS A 91 0.11 3.27 -7.24
N GLU A 92 -0.02 3.72 -8.50
CA GLU A 92 0.33 2.90 -9.67
C GLU A 92 1.80 2.50 -9.67
N SER A 93 2.71 3.42 -9.32
CA SER A 93 4.13 3.14 -9.19
C SER A 93 4.40 2.09 -8.09
N LEU A 94 3.79 2.27 -6.91
CA LEU A 94 3.89 1.29 -5.82
C LEU A 94 3.39 -0.09 -6.25
N PHE A 95 2.25 -0.18 -6.95
CA PHE A 95 1.70 -1.46 -7.40
C PHE A 95 2.61 -2.18 -8.39
N LYS A 96 3.28 -1.45 -9.29
CA LYS A 96 4.29 -2.03 -10.18
C LYS A 96 5.45 -2.62 -9.39
N THR A 97 5.94 -1.90 -8.39
CA THR A 97 7.01 -2.36 -7.49
C THR A 97 6.60 -3.62 -6.73
N LEU A 98 5.40 -3.64 -6.13
CA LEU A 98 4.91 -4.80 -5.38
C LEU A 98 4.73 -6.03 -6.27
N LYS A 99 4.18 -5.87 -7.48
CA LYS A 99 4.06 -6.97 -8.46
C LYS A 99 5.42 -7.52 -8.87
N LYS A 100 6.42 -6.66 -9.05
CA LYS A 100 7.78 -7.07 -9.35
C LYS A 100 8.38 -7.88 -8.20
N LEU A 101 8.29 -7.39 -6.97
CA LEU A 101 8.76 -8.09 -5.77
C LEU A 101 8.10 -9.46 -5.61
N ALA A 102 6.78 -9.55 -5.81
CA ALA A 102 6.05 -10.81 -5.76
C ALA A 102 6.54 -11.79 -6.83
N SER A 103 6.79 -11.32 -8.06
CA SER A 103 7.32 -12.16 -9.15
C SER A 103 8.74 -12.67 -8.89
N GLU A 104 9.51 -11.98 -8.06
CA GLU A 104 10.85 -12.35 -7.60
C GLU A 104 10.84 -13.24 -6.35
N GLY A 105 9.66 -13.61 -5.86
CA GLY A 105 9.48 -14.58 -4.77
C GLY A 105 9.30 -13.98 -3.38
N THR A 106 9.15 -12.67 -3.25
CA THR A 106 8.77 -12.05 -1.98
C THR A 106 7.27 -12.25 -1.72
N SER A 107 6.90 -12.83 -0.59
CA SER A 107 5.49 -12.87 -0.16
C SER A 107 5.06 -11.50 0.34
N ILE A 108 3.87 -11.04 -0.06
CA ILE A 108 3.33 -9.74 0.34
C ILE A 108 2.03 -9.93 1.09
N LEU A 109 1.97 -9.42 2.33
CA LEU A 109 0.74 -9.27 3.09
C LEU A 109 0.28 -7.81 2.98
N TYR A 110 -0.77 -7.59 2.21
CA TYR A 110 -1.29 -6.25 1.92
C TYR A 110 -2.56 -5.99 2.71
N ILE A 111 -2.53 -5.02 3.62
CA ILE A 111 -3.67 -4.63 4.45
C ILE A 111 -4.27 -3.36 3.86
N SER A 112 -5.54 -3.41 3.47
CA SER A 112 -6.27 -2.27 2.94
C SER A 112 -7.78 -2.45 3.08
N HIS A 113 -8.49 -1.33 3.15
CA HIS A 113 -9.94 -1.27 3.04
C HIS A 113 -10.42 -0.83 1.65
N LYS A 114 -9.50 -0.55 0.73
CA LYS A 114 -9.77 -0.12 -0.64
C LYS A 114 -9.93 -1.33 -1.55
N LEU A 115 -11.15 -1.73 -1.80
CA LEU A 115 -11.50 -2.97 -2.52
C LEU A 115 -10.89 -3.08 -3.93
N LYS A 116 -10.74 -1.94 -4.63
CA LYS A 116 -10.10 -1.90 -5.94
C LYS A 116 -8.64 -2.32 -5.86
N GLU A 117 -7.90 -1.85 -4.86
CA GLU A 117 -6.49 -2.21 -4.66
C GLU A 117 -6.34 -3.71 -4.42
N ILE A 118 -7.23 -4.27 -3.58
CA ILE A 118 -7.26 -5.72 -3.30
C ILE A 118 -7.49 -6.53 -4.57
N ALA A 119 -8.45 -6.11 -5.40
CA ALA A 119 -8.75 -6.79 -6.67
C ALA A 119 -7.59 -6.71 -7.67
N ASP A 120 -6.87 -5.57 -7.70
CA ASP A 120 -5.79 -5.31 -8.66
C ASP A 120 -4.46 -5.99 -8.26
N LEU A 121 -4.22 -6.21 -6.95
CA LEU A 121 -2.94 -6.67 -6.41
C LEU A 121 -2.94 -8.09 -5.88
N CYS A 122 -4.03 -8.50 -5.20
CA CYS A 122 -3.99 -9.69 -4.37
C CYS A 122 -4.46 -10.94 -5.14
N ASP A 123 -3.87 -12.08 -4.81
CA ASP A 123 -4.31 -13.39 -5.31
C ASP A 123 -5.36 -14.01 -4.38
N THR A 124 -5.29 -13.69 -3.08
CA THR A 124 -6.23 -14.14 -2.05
C THR A 124 -6.54 -12.99 -1.10
N ALA A 125 -7.77 -12.87 -0.66
CA ALA A 125 -8.21 -11.89 0.32
C ALA A 125 -8.86 -12.56 1.53
N SER A 126 -8.36 -12.26 2.72
CA SER A 126 -8.98 -12.68 3.99
C SER A 126 -9.71 -11.49 4.59
N VAL A 127 -10.99 -11.65 4.91
CA VAL A 127 -11.79 -10.58 5.52
C VAL A 127 -11.77 -10.72 7.03
N LEU A 128 -11.25 -9.69 7.72
CA LEU A 128 -11.25 -9.58 9.17
C LEU A 128 -12.41 -8.69 9.63
N ARG A 129 -13.25 -9.20 10.51
CA ARG A 129 -14.40 -8.48 11.06
C ARG A 129 -14.61 -8.83 12.53
N LYS A 130 -14.74 -7.81 13.40
CA LYS A 130 -14.94 -7.97 14.85
C LYS A 130 -13.93 -8.92 15.51
N GLY A 131 -12.66 -8.85 15.06
CA GLY A 131 -11.57 -9.65 15.63
C GLY A 131 -11.50 -11.11 15.13
N ALA A 132 -12.31 -11.50 14.14
CA ALA A 132 -12.30 -12.84 13.56
C ALA A 132 -12.19 -12.81 12.03
N ILE A 133 -11.51 -13.81 11.47
CA ILE A 133 -11.49 -14.02 10.01
C ILE A 133 -12.87 -14.59 9.62
N VAL A 134 -13.57 -13.88 8.75
CA VAL A 134 -14.90 -14.24 8.25
C VAL A 134 -14.82 -15.25 7.11
N GLY A 135 -13.77 -15.19 6.32
CA GLY A 135 -13.51 -16.08 5.20
C GLY A 135 -12.33 -15.66 4.35
N GLU A 136 -11.93 -16.55 3.45
CA GLU A 136 -10.92 -16.31 2.42
C GLU A 136 -11.59 -16.33 1.05
N TYR A 137 -11.20 -15.42 0.17
CA TYR A 137 -11.85 -15.17 -1.11
C TYR A 137 -10.81 -14.93 -2.19
N ASP A 138 -11.16 -15.30 -3.43
CA ASP A 138 -10.41 -14.90 -4.63
C ASP A 138 -10.95 -13.53 -5.11
N PRO A 139 -10.21 -12.44 -4.88
CA PRO A 139 -10.71 -11.09 -5.20
C PRO A 139 -10.88 -10.86 -6.71
N LYS A 140 -10.25 -11.69 -7.55
CA LYS A 140 -10.38 -11.60 -9.01
C LYS A 140 -11.71 -12.17 -9.53
N LYS A 141 -12.39 -13.00 -8.72
CA LYS A 141 -13.68 -13.63 -9.03
C LYS A 141 -14.88 -12.93 -8.38
N MET A 142 -14.62 -11.86 -7.64
CA MET A 142 -15.65 -11.13 -6.91
C MET A 142 -15.73 -9.68 -7.37
N THR A 143 -16.93 -9.12 -7.30
CA THR A 143 -17.13 -7.70 -7.48
C THR A 143 -16.73 -6.93 -6.21
N ALA A 144 -16.37 -5.65 -6.35
CA ALA A 144 -16.11 -4.78 -5.20
C ALA A 144 -17.33 -4.71 -4.26
N ARG A 145 -18.55 -4.82 -4.79
CA ARG A 145 -19.77 -4.84 -4.00
C ARG A 145 -19.84 -6.07 -3.10
N GLU A 146 -19.63 -7.26 -3.65
CA GLU A 146 -19.67 -8.52 -2.90
C GLU A 146 -18.63 -8.54 -1.78
N LEU A 147 -17.39 -8.10 -2.07
CA LEU A 147 -16.36 -7.94 -1.04
C LEU A 147 -16.77 -6.94 0.04
N GLY A 148 -17.37 -5.81 -0.36
CA GLY A 148 -17.87 -4.79 0.55
C GLY A 148 -18.98 -5.30 1.47
N GLU A 149 -19.94 -6.09 0.94
CA GLU A 149 -21.01 -6.71 1.70
C GLU A 149 -20.47 -7.69 2.76
N ILE A 150 -19.44 -8.45 2.41
CA ILE A 150 -18.77 -9.36 3.35
C ILE A 150 -18.06 -8.57 4.45
N MET A 151 -17.34 -7.50 4.11
CA MET A 151 -16.63 -6.66 5.07
C MET A 151 -17.58 -6.00 6.08
N VAL A 152 -18.70 -5.44 5.59
CA VAL A 152 -19.72 -4.81 6.45
C VAL A 152 -20.57 -5.85 7.18
N GLY A 153 -20.78 -7.02 6.58
CA GLY A 153 -21.62 -8.09 7.12
C GLY A 153 -23.13 -7.84 6.94
N GLN A 154 -23.49 -7.00 5.99
CA GLN A 154 -24.86 -6.70 5.61
C GLN A 154 -24.93 -6.56 4.09
N SER A 155 -26.05 -6.99 3.49
CA SER A 155 -26.32 -6.69 2.09
C SER A 155 -26.45 -5.17 1.91
N LEU A 156 -25.68 -4.59 1.00
CA LEU A 156 -25.77 -3.17 0.67
C LEU A 156 -27.05 -2.97 -0.17
N PHE A 157 -28.17 -2.66 0.51
CA PHE A 157 -29.40 -2.27 -0.19
C PHE A 157 -29.12 -1.02 -1.02
N GLU A 158 -29.31 -1.10 -2.33
CA GLU A 158 -29.41 0.11 -3.16
C GLU A 158 -30.59 0.95 -2.64
N PRO A 159 -30.38 2.23 -2.29
CA PRO A 159 -31.51 3.11 -2.06
C PRO A 159 -32.30 3.17 -3.39
N LYS A 160 -33.53 2.64 -3.40
CA LYS A 160 -34.44 2.80 -4.56
C LYS A 160 -34.48 4.29 -4.86
N ARG A 161 -34.00 4.71 -6.01
CA ARG A 161 -34.21 6.08 -6.49
C ARG A 161 -35.71 6.33 -6.42
N PRO A 162 -36.18 7.41 -5.73
CA PRO A 162 -37.58 7.73 -5.76
C PRO A 162 -37.96 7.92 -7.24
N VAL A 163 -38.94 7.17 -7.69
CA VAL A 163 -39.51 7.34 -9.01
C VAL A 163 -40.08 8.76 -9.02
N ALA A 164 -39.52 9.63 -9.88
CA ALA A 164 -40.01 10.99 -10.04
C ALA A 164 -41.49 10.89 -10.40
N ALA A 165 -42.35 11.33 -9.52
CA ALA A 165 -43.77 11.44 -9.80
C ALA A 165 -43.96 12.39 -10.97
N ASN A 166 -44.39 11.89 -12.12
CA ASN A 166 -44.80 12.68 -13.27
C ASN A 166 -45.94 13.59 -12.80
N LYS A 167 -45.59 14.86 -12.52
CA LYS A 167 -46.62 15.89 -12.42
C LYS A 167 -47.15 16.12 -13.83
N SER A 168 -48.28 15.49 -14.18
CA SER A 168 -49.07 15.86 -15.33
C SER A 168 -49.57 17.30 -15.10
N ASN A 169 -49.00 18.25 -15.83
CA ASN A 169 -49.60 19.58 -15.98
C ASN A 169 -50.94 19.44 -16.75
N LYS A 170 -52.03 19.48 -16.02
CA LYS A 170 -53.31 19.91 -16.60
C LYS A 170 -53.28 21.42 -16.72
N VAL A 171 -53.14 21.93 -17.91
CA VAL A 171 -53.45 23.30 -18.30
C VAL A 171 -54.96 23.37 -18.53
N LEU A 172 -55.65 24.27 -17.83
CA LEU A 172 -56.93 24.82 -18.19
C LEU A 172 -56.71 26.22 -18.72
#